data_66ee6241f1c7e8986ae305236ed05118
#
_entry.id   66ee6241f1c7e8986ae305236ed05118
#
_cell.length_a   1.000
_cell.length_b   1.000
_cell.length_c   1.000
_cell.angle_alpha   90.00
_cell.angle_beta   90.00
_cell.angle_gamma   90.00
#
_symmetry.space_group_name_H-M   'P 1'
#
loop_
_entity.id
_entity.type
_entity.pdbx_description
1 polymer ?
#
loop_
_entity_poly.entity_id
_entity_poly.type
_entity_poly.pdbx_seq_one_letter_code
_entity_poly.pdbx_strand_id
1 'polypeptide(L)'
;MAGTHAVTVDVLDRDGKAPQTANAEYVLFRSLDGAASEYGQLDNGHVTGRLAPGEYVVETGVHTPKPSGGKSFTLVYVSRFVLDKDRTVVLDARKGRPMSIGVDRPDARLTGGEGGGGYARVVQTIGGQTTTTASIFLDGQPAYITPSGPAPGLSLLLQGRLTKDGAATGSPYIYNVAGSVSDQDIIPAEPALRVRTAELATVNTRYRRQGRPACAGTHAGAHWPGGGYTTGFYVGIGSLPATRTEYFSPGADWDTDTVLGADCRLEEAGVTGTSELFPSAGTYDRERTTGPLGAGADFNTLLNDGTVQFWVPMFSSWSAASGLAPYDRVTGRTTLQTADGKVIATSDQPGYGDFTLPEPGRGSGEAAYKVTTDAYRQAPWSDLATRQHIDWTFSATRPSGDWTGLPLLTVLYRTRLDDDNRAPTTTQHIALSPRTNQDEPAPTIRRLTLQISYDDGTTWEGAPVSYTQHGWEATVRNPSGSNGKYVSLRAYAEDTAGRTVDQTLVHAYGLKP
;
A
#
# COMPACT_ATOMS: atom_id res chain seq x y z
N MET A 1 42.79 -15.77 -13.12
CA MET A 1 41.36 -15.80 -13.45
C MET A 1 40.84 -17.16 -13.05
N ALA A 2 39.87 -17.26 -12.17
CA ALA A 2 39.22 -18.54 -11.87
C ALA A 2 38.61 -19.09 -13.18
N GLY A 3 38.88 -20.35 -13.48
CA GLY A 3 38.32 -21.01 -14.69
C GLY A 3 36.78 -21.02 -14.59
N THR A 4 36.09 -21.07 -15.75
CA THR A 4 34.65 -21.28 -15.81
C THR A 4 34.34 -22.70 -16.19
N HIS A 5 33.21 -23.25 -15.72
CA HIS A 5 32.69 -24.54 -16.11
C HIS A 5 31.53 -24.38 -17.08
N ALA A 6 31.40 -25.35 -17.99
CA ALA A 6 30.25 -25.41 -18.88
C ALA A 6 29.01 -25.89 -18.10
N VAL A 7 27.90 -25.20 -18.32
CA VAL A 7 26.59 -25.61 -17.83
C VAL A 7 25.66 -25.80 -19.02
N THR A 8 25.02 -26.96 -19.11
CA THR A 8 23.97 -27.28 -20.08
C THR A 8 22.67 -27.48 -19.33
N VAL A 9 21.61 -26.83 -19.77
CA VAL A 9 20.28 -26.96 -19.16
C VAL A 9 19.31 -27.47 -20.21
N ASP A 10 18.59 -28.53 -19.85
CA ASP A 10 17.44 -29.04 -20.59
C ASP A 10 16.17 -28.79 -19.77
N VAL A 11 15.21 -28.08 -20.32
CA VAL A 11 13.93 -27.81 -19.70
C VAL A 11 12.86 -28.71 -20.29
N LEU A 12 12.08 -29.35 -19.44
CA LEU A 12 10.93 -30.16 -19.85
C LEU A 12 9.63 -29.56 -19.29
N ASP A 13 8.62 -29.45 -20.11
CA ASP A 13 7.27 -29.08 -19.72
C ASP A 13 6.55 -30.22 -18.94
N ARG A 14 5.29 -30.03 -18.57
CA ARG A 14 4.53 -31.04 -17.82
C ARG A 14 4.15 -32.27 -18.68
N ASP A 15 4.25 -32.17 -19.99
CA ASP A 15 4.09 -33.31 -20.92
C ASP A 15 5.40 -34.05 -21.18
N GLY A 16 6.52 -33.58 -20.61
CA GLY A 16 7.86 -34.13 -20.79
C GLY A 16 8.51 -33.75 -22.12
N LYS A 17 8.03 -32.69 -22.76
CA LYS A 17 8.56 -32.15 -24.01
C LYS A 17 9.41 -30.92 -23.74
N ALA A 18 10.32 -30.61 -24.64
CA ALA A 18 11.00 -29.32 -24.65
C ALA A 18 9.96 -28.20 -24.92
N PRO A 19 9.82 -27.20 -24.05
CA PRO A 19 8.88 -26.10 -24.26
C PRO A 19 9.35 -25.26 -25.45
N GLN A 20 8.41 -24.70 -26.21
CA GLN A 20 8.72 -23.66 -27.18
C GLN A 20 9.22 -22.41 -26.43
N THR A 21 10.07 -21.60 -27.05
CA THR A 21 10.67 -20.40 -26.46
C THR A 21 9.61 -19.44 -25.84
N ALA A 22 8.45 -19.28 -26.49
CA ALA A 22 7.33 -18.49 -25.94
C ALA A 22 6.69 -19.07 -24.66
N ASN A 23 7.03 -20.31 -24.27
CA ASN A 23 6.50 -20.98 -23.08
C ASN A 23 7.54 -21.16 -21.95
N ALA A 24 8.83 -20.89 -22.24
CA ALA A 24 9.92 -20.83 -21.26
C ALA A 24 11.05 -20.00 -21.89
N GLU A 25 11.21 -18.76 -21.45
CA GLU A 25 12.05 -17.78 -22.14
C GLU A 25 13.50 -17.78 -21.67
N TYR A 26 13.72 -18.07 -20.38
CA TYR A 26 15.05 -18.01 -19.77
C TYR A 26 15.22 -19.00 -18.63
N VAL A 27 16.47 -19.29 -18.31
CA VAL A 27 16.89 -19.88 -17.03
C VAL A 27 17.70 -18.83 -16.28
N LEU A 28 17.35 -18.59 -15.02
CA LEU A 28 18.11 -17.70 -14.15
C LEU A 28 19.04 -18.53 -13.25
N PHE A 29 20.31 -18.14 -13.22
CA PHE A 29 21.32 -18.59 -12.27
C PHE A 29 21.66 -17.44 -11.35
N ARG A 30 21.51 -17.64 -10.05
CA ARG A 30 21.89 -16.66 -9.05
C ARG A 30 22.85 -17.28 -8.04
N SER A 31 24.05 -16.75 -7.94
CA SER A 31 25.03 -17.27 -6.98
C SER A 31 24.58 -17.05 -5.54
N LEU A 32 24.77 -18.06 -4.70
CA LEU A 32 24.33 -17.99 -3.28
C LEU A 32 25.16 -17.00 -2.44
N ASP A 33 26.34 -16.64 -2.89
CA ASP A 33 27.17 -15.59 -2.29
C ASP A 33 26.73 -14.16 -2.69
N GLY A 34 25.78 -14.04 -3.62
CA GLY A 34 25.26 -12.76 -4.11
C GLY A 34 26.14 -12.08 -5.15
N ALA A 35 27.27 -12.69 -5.55
CA ALA A 35 28.24 -12.05 -6.43
C ALA A 35 27.80 -11.96 -7.91
N ALA A 36 26.93 -12.87 -8.36
CA ALA A 36 26.52 -12.94 -9.76
C ALA A 36 25.06 -13.35 -9.93
N SER A 37 24.46 -12.83 -11.01
CA SER A 37 23.13 -13.23 -11.50
C SER A 37 23.19 -13.28 -13.02
N GLU A 38 22.97 -14.46 -13.62
CA GLU A 38 23.13 -14.71 -15.05
C GLU A 38 21.84 -15.29 -15.63
N TYR A 39 21.46 -14.78 -16.82
CA TYR A 39 20.30 -15.25 -17.58
C TYR A 39 20.74 -16.03 -18.81
N GLY A 40 20.31 -17.29 -18.89
CA GLY A 40 20.46 -18.10 -20.09
C GLY A 40 19.19 -18.04 -20.93
N GLN A 41 19.30 -17.57 -22.17
CA GLN A 41 18.18 -17.61 -23.13
C GLN A 41 17.92 -19.04 -23.57
N LEU A 42 16.66 -19.48 -23.51
CA LEU A 42 16.25 -20.81 -23.95
C LEU A 42 15.91 -20.81 -25.44
N ASP A 43 16.51 -21.74 -26.15
CA ASP A 43 16.09 -22.11 -27.51
C ASP A 43 15.44 -23.50 -27.47
N ASN A 44 14.11 -23.51 -27.61
CA ASN A 44 13.32 -24.75 -27.59
C ASN A 44 13.65 -25.65 -26.37
N GLY A 45 13.71 -25.05 -25.19
CA GLY A 45 13.96 -25.75 -23.93
C GLY A 45 15.43 -26.10 -23.68
N HIS A 46 16.37 -25.59 -24.46
CA HIS A 46 17.80 -25.86 -24.31
C HIS A 46 18.62 -24.58 -24.16
N VAL A 47 19.60 -24.58 -23.25
CA VAL A 47 20.60 -23.51 -23.13
C VAL A 47 21.94 -24.06 -22.69
N THR A 48 23.02 -23.46 -23.21
CA THR A 48 24.39 -23.72 -22.79
C THR A 48 25.07 -22.41 -22.43
N GLY A 49 25.91 -22.46 -21.40
CA GLY A 49 26.64 -21.29 -20.94
C GLY A 49 27.92 -21.69 -20.19
N ARG A 50 28.63 -20.70 -19.71
CA ARG A 50 29.82 -20.89 -18.85
C ARG A 50 29.71 -19.98 -17.65
N LEU A 51 29.79 -20.60 -16.45
CA LEU A 51 29.70 -19.88 -15.16
C LEU A 51 30.96 -20.12 -14.33
N ALA A 52 31.22 -19.26 -13.37
CA ALA A 52 32.25 -19.48 -12.37
C ALA A 52 31.91 -20.69 -11.49
N PRO A 53 32.90 -21.42 -10.93
CA PRO A 53 32.62 -22.41 -9.91
C PRO A 53 31.92 -21.78 -8.72
N GLY A 54 30.90 -22.46 -8.17
CA GLY A 54 30.13 -21.92 -7.05
C GLY A 54 28.83 -22.67 -6.79
N GLU A 55 28.04 -22.13 -5.88
CA GLU A 55 26.70 -22.61 -5.57
C GLU A 55 25.68 -21.61 -6.08
N TYR A 56 24.63 -22.10 -6.71
CA TYR A 56 23.63 -21.29 -7.39
C TYR A 56 22.21 -21.71 -7.03
N VAL A 57 21.30 -20.73 -6.95
CA VAL A 57 19.88 -20.97 -7.22
C VAL A 57 19.71 -21.06 -8.73
N VAL A 58 18.93 -22.03 -9.20
CA VAL A 58 18.58 -22.17 -10.61
C VAL A 58 17.06 -22.24 -10.74
N GLU A 59 16.49 -21.36 -11.57
CA GLU A 59 15.05 -21.33 -11.75
C GLU A 59 14.63 -21.04 -13.19
N THR A 60 13.45 -21.54 -13.56
CA THR A 60 12.75 -21.20 -14.79
C THR A 60 11.24 -21.33 -14.62
N GLY A 61 10.48 -20.43 -15.23
CA GLY A 61 9.03 -20.53 -15.37
C GLY A 61 8.65 -21.27 -16.64
N VAL A 62 7.83 -22.31 -16.53
CA VAL A 62 7.40 -23.13 -17.67
C VAL A 62 5.88 -23.09 -17.81
N HIS A 63 5.40 -22.64 -18.96
CA HIS A 63 3.99 -22.73 -19.34
C HIS A 63 3.76 -24.00 -20.16
N THR A 64 2.84 -24.85 -19.73
CA THR A 64 2.43 -26.05 -20.47
C THR A 64 1.02 -25.84 -21.01
N PRO A 65 0.80 -25.85 -22.33
CA PRO A 65 -0.52 -25.77 -22.95
C PRO A 65 -1.41 -26.95 -22.51
N LYS A 66 -2.70 -26.69 -22.29
CA LYS A 66 -3.67 -27.73 -21.94
C LYS A 66 -4.55 -28.12 -23.14
N PRO A 67 -4.94 -29.40 -23.29
CA PRO A 67 -5.85 -29.83 -24.37
C PRO A 67 -7.22 -29.10 -24.31
N SER A 68 -7.67 -28.71 -23.13
CA SER A 68 -8.93 -27.97 -22.93
C SER A 68 -8.83 -26.47 -23.22
N GLY A 69 -7.70 -26.00 -23.70
CA GLY A 69 -7.35 -24.57 -23.83
C GLY A 69 -6.74 -23.98 -22.56
N GLY A 70 -6.04 -22.85 -22.72
CA GLY A 70 -5.26 -22.23 -21.66
C GLY A 70 -3.93 -22.95 -21.38
N LYS A 71 -3.26 -22.53 -20.33
CA LYS A 71 -1.93 -23.06 -19.93
C LYS A 71 -1.94 -23.40 -18.44
N SER A 72 -1.01 -24.22 -17.99
CA SER A 72 -0.59 -24.31 -16.60
C SER A 72 0.79 -23.66 -16.45
N PHE A 73 1.08 -23.13 -15.28
CA PHE A 73 2.39 -22.56 -14.96
C PHE A 73 3.13 -23.49 -13.98
N THR A 74 4.42 -23.72 -14.19
CA THR A 74 5.29 -24.41 -13.24
C THR A 74 6.55 -23.60 -13.02
N LEU A 75 6.80 -23.19 -11.79
CA LEU A 75 8.12 -22.74 -11.38
C LEU A 75 8.98 -23.98 -11.09
N VAL A 76 9.98 -24.21 -11.92
CA VAL A 76 11.02 -25.20 -11.65
C VAL A 76 12.13 -24.50 -10.89
N TYR A 77 12.31 -24.88 -9.63
CA TYR A 77 13.19 -24.22 -8.68
C TYR A 77 14.19 -25.21 -8.08
N VAL A 78 15.46 -24.90 -8.18
CA VAL A 78 16.57 -25.65 -7.55
C VAL A 78 17.25 -24.72 -6.57
N SER A 79 17.02 -24.92 -5.27
CA SER A 79 17.50 -24.04 -4.19
C SER A 79 19.01 -24.04 -4.02
N ARG A 80 19.69 -25.13 -4.47
CA ARG A 80 21.13 -25.26 -4.38
C ARG A 80 21.65 -26.15 -5.50
N PHE A 81 22.35 -25.55 -6.47
CA PHE A 81 23.05 -26.22 -7.55
C PHE A 81 24.55 -25.96 -7.41
N VAL A 82 25.34 -27.03 -7.30
CA VAL A 82 26.80 -26.93 -7.15
C VAL A 82 27.46 -27.09 -8.52
N LEU A 83 28.19 -26.07 -8.96
CA LEU A 83 28.97 -26.05 -10.18
C LEU A 83 30.47 -26.11 -9.85
N ASP A 84 31.02 -27.31 -9.75
CA ASP A 84 32.43 -27.61 -9.46
C ASP A 84 33.20 -28.20 -10.67
N LYS A 85 32.47 -28.51 -11.75
CA LYS A 85 32.91 -29.05 -13.02
C LYS A 85 31.83 -28.83 -14.06
N ASP A 86 32.10 -29.17 -15.32
CA ASP A 86 31.06 -29.15 -16.36
C ASP A 86 29.85 -30.01 -15.95
N ARG A 87 28.66 -29.43 -16.06
CA ARG A 87 27.40 -30.03 -15.59
C ARG A 87 26.29 -29.92 -16.64
N THR A 88 25.46 -30.96 -16.68
CA THR A 88 24.15 -30.91 -17.31
C THR A 88 23.09 -30.98 -16.22
N VAL A 89 22.08 -30.09 -16.25
CA VAL A 89 20.93 -30.09 -15.36
C VAL A 89 19.64 -30.18 -16.16
N VAL A 90 18.71 -31.02 -15.71
CA VAL A 90 17.36 -31.13 -16.29
C VAL A 90 16.37 -30.44 -15.33
N LEU A 91 15.74 -29.38 -15.84
CA LEU A 91 14.67 -28.65 -15.14
C LEU A 91 13.32 -29.20 -15.63
N ASP A 92 12.74 -30.09 -14.82
CA ASP A 92 11.59 -30.91 -15.21
C ASP A 92 10.29 -30.44 -14.53
N ALA A 93 9.40 -29.78 -15.28
CA ALA A 93 8.13 -29.26 -14.79
C ALA A 93 7.15 -30.37 -14.32
N ARG A 94 7.34 -31.64 -14.72
CA ARG A 94 6.52 -32.77 -14.24
C ARG A 94 6.68 -33.01 -12.73
N LYS A 95 7.82 -32.60 -12.15
CA LYS A 95 8.10 -32.71 -10.71
C LYS A 95 7.33 -31.66 -9.89
N GLY A 96 6.77 -30.63 -10.55
CA GLY A 96 6.02 -29.59 -9.91
C GLY A 96 4.78 -30.10 -9.19
N ARG A 97 4.57 -29.60 -7.96
CA ARG A 97 3.40 -29.89 -7.11
C ARG A 97 2.43 -28.71 -7.13
N PRO A 98 1.12 -28.95 -7.13
CA PRO A 98 0.13 -27.88 -7.21
C PRO A 98 0.17 -27.03 -5.95
N MET A 99 0.29 -25.72 -6.14
CA MET A 99 0.12 -24.74 -5.05
C MET A 99 -1.37 -24.51 -4.80
N SER A 100 -1.74 -24.40 -3.54
CA SER A 100 -3.14 -24.15 -3.18
C SER A 100 -3.29 -23.33 -1.91
N ILE A 101 -4.35 -22.51 -1.89
CA ILE A 101 -4.71 -21.68 -0.75
C ILE A 101 -6.17 -21.94 -0.43
N GLY A 102 -6.50 -22.16 0.83
CA GLY A 102 -7.86 -22.44 1.25
C GLY A 102 -8.11 -22.15 2.72
N VAL A 103 -9.39 -21.99 3.03
CA VAL A 103 -9.89 -21.83 4.39
C VAL A 103 -10.94 -22.93 4.69
N ASP A 104 -11.35 -23.07 5.93
CA ASP A 104 -12.32 -24.05 6.38
C ASP A 104 -13.78 -23.73 5.96
N ARG A 105 -14.02 -22.59 5.34
CA ARG A 105 -15.32 -22.18 4.80
C ARG A 105 -15.55 -22.77 3.40
N PRO A 106 -16.58 -23.62 3.21
CA PRO A 106 -16.70 -24.44 2.00
C PRO A 106 -17.07 -23.67 0.73
N ASP A 107 -17.66 -22.48 0.84
CA ASP A 107 -18.00 -21.60 -0.29
C ASP A 107 -16.95 -20.51 -0.56
N ALA A 108 -15.85 -20.48 0.19
CA ALA A 108 -14.75 -19.55 -0.07
C ALA A 108 -13.82 -20.09 -1.18
N ARG A 109 -13.61 -19.27 -2.20
CA ARG A 109 -12.71 -19.56 -3.35
C ARG A 109 -11.80 -18.38 -3.60
N LEU A 110 -10.62 -18.62 -4.17
CA LEU A 110 -9.78 -17.54 -4.68
C LEU A 110 -10.61 -16.66 -5.63
N THR A 111 -10.46 -15.35 -5.49
CA THR A 111 -11.20 -14.40 -6.33
C THR A 111 -10.82 -14.59 -7.79
N GLY A 112 -11.83 -14.59 -8.67
CA GLY A 112 -11.64 -14.54 -10.12
C GLY A 112 -11.34 -13.11 -10.60
N GLY A 113 -10.94 -12.98 -11.87
CA GLY A 113 -10.66 -11.71 -12.52
C GLY A 113 -9.21 -11.60 -13.01
N GLU A 114 -8.90 -10.51 -13.71
CA GLU A 114 -7.53 -10.23 -14.16
C GLU A 114 -6.59 -10.15 -12.95
N GLY A 115 -5.56 -11.00 -12.98
CA GLY A 115 -4.54 -11.10 -11.95
C GLY A 115 -4.81 -12.06 -10.81
N GLY A 116 -5.99 -12.68 -10.75
CA GLY A 116 -6.32 -13.74 -9.78
C GLY A 116 -6.38 -13.31 -8.32
N GLY A 117 -6.74 -14.25 -7.47
CA GLY A 117 -6.87 -14.02 -6.02
C GLY A 117 -5.68 -14.47 -5.20
N GLY A 118 -4.62 -14.96 -5.80
CA GLY A 118 -3.49 -15.54 -5.06
C GLY A 118 -2.12 -15.11 -5.56
N TYR A 119 -1.15 -15.22 -4.68
CA TYR A 119 0.24 -14.87 -4.92
C TYR A 119 1.16 -15.83 -4.16
N ALA A 120 2.22 -16.26 -4.83
CA ALA A 120 3.28 -17.07 -4.23
C ALA A 120 4.62 -16.36 -4.40
N ARG A 121 5.45 -16.46 -3.39
CA ARG A 121 6.79 -15.89 -3.39
C ARG A 121 7.78 -16.88 -2.80
N VAL A 122 8.88 -17.08 -3.51
CA VAL A 122 10.04 -17.82 -2.98
C VAL A 122 11.04 -16.81 -2.46
N VAL A 123 11.46 -16.96 -1.23
CA VAL A 123 12.55 -16.19 -0.63
C VAL A 123 13.66 -17.13 -0.21
N GLN A 124 14.90 -16.66 -0.29
CA GLN A 124 16.08 -17.41 0.13
C GLN A 124 17.18 -16.45 0.58
N THR A 125 18.09 -16.90 1.44
CA THR A 125 19.26 -16.10 1.81
C THR A 125 20.29 -16.13 0.68
N ILE A 126 20.58 -14.97 0.11
CA ILE A 126 21.56 -14.73 -0.95
C ILE A 126 22.52 -13.64 -0.48
N GLY A 127 23.83 -13.91 -0.48
CA GLY A 127 24.83 -12.94 0.01
C GLY A 127 24.61 -12.51 1.46
N GLY A 128 24.03 -13.39 2.29
CA GLY A 128 23.69 -13.08 3.67
C GLY A 128 22.41 -12.25 3.86
N GLN A 129 21.70 -11.90 2.78
CA GLN A 129 20.45 -11.15 2.82
C GLN A 129 19.26 -12.01 2.41
N THR A 130 18.11 -11.83 3.08
CA THR A 130 16.86 -12.44 2.65
C THR A 130 16.41 -11.79 1.34
N THR A 131 16.32 -12.55 0.27
CA THR A 131 16.04 -12.07 -1.07
C THR A 131 14.86 -12.81 -1.67
N THR A 132 13.92 -12.09 -2.31
CA THR A 132 12.92 -12.70 -3.17
C THR A 132 13.60 -13.20 -4.44
N THR A 133 13.53 -14.50 -4.66
CA THR A 133 14.10 -15.15 -5.84
C THR A 133 13.07 -15.35 -6.94
N ALA A 134 11.83 -15.67 -6.60
CA ALA A 134 10.75 -15.83 -7.58
C ALA A 134 9.40 -15.32 -7.04
N SER A 135 8.53 -14.92 -7.97
CA SER A 135 7.17 -14.47 -7.69
C SER A 135 6.19 -15.05 -8.71
N ILE A 136 5.05 -15.53 -8.25
CA ILE A 136 4.06 -16.22 -9.07
C ILE A 136 2.67 -15.69 -8.75
N PHE A 137 1.92 -15.27 -9.78
CA PHE A 137 0.50 -14.96 -9.63
C PHE A 137 -0.33 -16.25 -9.77
N LEU A 138 -1.27 -16.44 -8.86
CA LEU A 138 -2.24 -17.53 -8.88
C LEU A 138 -3.55 -17.00 -9.47
N ASP A 139 -3.59 -16.87 -10.78
CA ASP A 139 -4.61 -16.18 -11.58
C ASP A 139 -5.78 -17.07 -12.01
N GLY A 140 -6.02 -18.16 -11.27
CA GLY A 140 -7.04 -19.14 -11.60
C GLY A 140 -6.55 -20.23 -12.56
N GLN A 141 -5.34 -20.12 -13.11
CA GLN A 141 -4.68 -21.22 -13.82
C GLN A 141 -3.99 -22.15 -12.81
N PRO A 142 -3.89 -23.47 -13.12
CA PRO A 142 -3.13 -24.37 -12.27
C PRO A 142 -1.66 -23.92 -12.20
N ALA A 143 -1.20 -23.61 -11.00
CA ALA A 143 0.16 -23.19 -10.71
C ALA A 143 0.87 -24.24 -9.87
N TYR A 144 2.10 -24.56 -10.24
CA TYR A 144 2.92 -25.60 -9.64
C TYR A 144 4.30 -25.05 -9.28
N ILE A 145 4.91 -25.68 -8.28
CA ILE A 145 6.31 -25.44 -7.91
C ILE A 145 7.01 -26.76 -7.64
N THR A 146 8.28 -26.89 -8.04
CA THR A 146 9.03 -28.10 -7.70
C THR A 146 9.43 -28.09 -6.22
N PRO A 147 9.23 -29.20 -5.48
CA PRO A 147 9.82 -29.37 -4.16
C PRO A 147 11.33 -29.20 -4.22
N SER A 148 11.91 -28.59 -3.19
CA SER A 148 13.34 -28.34 -3.12
C SER A 148 13.88 -28.74 -1.75
N GLY A 149 15.11 -29.27 -1.73
CA GLY A 149 15.81 -29.61 -0.50
C GLY A 149 16.19 -28.38 0.33
N PRO A 150 16.73 -28.61 1.55
CA PRO A 150 17.05 -27.51 2.46
C PRO A 150 18.09 -26.54 1.87
N ALA A 151 17.82 -25.25 2.05
CA ALA A 151 18.76 -24.18 1.72
C ALA A 151 18.55 -23.00 2.69
N PRO A 152 19.61 -22.27 3.06
CA PRO A 152 19.53 -21.21 4.06
C PRO A 152 18.45 -20.17 3.76
N GLY A 153 17.52 -19.96 4.71
CA GLY A 153 16.45 -19.00 4.62
C GLY A 153 15.43 -19.26 3.50
N LEU A 154 15.41 -20.48 2.94
CA LEU A 154 14.44 -20.86 1.91
C LEU A 154 13.04 -20.91 2.49
N SER A 155 12.12 -20.15 1.90
CA SER A 155 10.72 -20.14 2.29
C SER A 155 9.81 -19.93 1.08
N LEU A 156 8.68 -20.64 1.09
CA LEU A 156 7.58 -20.40 0.16
C LEU A 156 6.46 -19.70 0.91
N LEU A 157 6.21 -18.46 0.53
CA LEU A 157 5.16 -17.62 1.10
C LEU A 157 3.97 -17.66 0.16
N LEU A 158 2.79 -17.95 0.70
CA LEU A 158 1.53 -17.92 -0.04
C LEU A 158 0.62 -16.84 0.54
N GLN A 159 0.00 -16.08 -0.33
CA GLN A 159 -1.03 -15.10 0.00
C GLN A 159 -2.25 -15.34 -0.88
N GLY A 160 -3.45 -15.30 -0.30
CA GLY A 160 -4.70 -15.47 -1.03
C GLY A 160 -5.79 -14.54 -0.56
N ARG A 161 -6.62 -14.14 -1.53
CA ARG A 161 -7.86 -13.42 -1.30
C ARG A 161 -9.01 -14.32 -1.74
N LEU A 162 -9.84 -14.75 -0.78
CA LEU A 162 -10.93 -15.67 -1.06
C LEU A 162 -12.28 -14.98 -0.75
N THR A 163 -13.20 -15.12 -1.66
CA THR A 163 -14.56 -14.58 -1.56
C THR A 163 -15.58 -15.68 -1.72
N LYS A 164 -16.86 -15.36 -1.50
CA LYS A 164 -17.95 -16.29 -1.74
C LYS A 164 -17.95 -16.70 -3.22
N ASP A 165 -17.79 -17.99 -3.46
CA ASP A 165 -17.75 -18.61 -4.80
C ASP A 165 -16.75 -17.97 -5.77
N GLY A 166 -15.71 -17.28 -5.24
CA GLY A 166 -14.71 -16.58 -6.03
C GLY A 166 -15.19 -15.26 -6.66
N ALA A 167 -16.28 -14.69 -6.16
CA ALA A 167 -16.86 -13.48 -6.72
C ALA A 167 -15.85 -12.29 -6.68
N ALA A 168 -15.63 -11.65 -7.83
CA ALA A 168 -14.76 -10.49 -7.95
C ALA A 168 -15.37 -9.21 -7.35
N THR A 169 -16.70 -9.19 -7.13
CA THR A 169 -17.43 -8.03 -6.59
C THR A 169 -18.63 -8.49 -5.76
N GLY A 170 -18.97 -7.71 -4.73
CA GLY A 170 -20.22 -7.90 -3.96
C GLY A 170 -20.23 -9.09 -3.01
N SER A 171 -19.09 -9.70 -2.73
CA SER A 171 -19.02 -10.76 -1.72
C SER A 171 -19.28 -10.20 -0.32
N PRO A 172 -20.13 -10.86 0.50
CA PRO A 172 -20.42 -10.43 1.87
C PRO A 172 -19.23 -10.60 2.82
N TYR A 173 -18.23 -11.35 2.41
CA TYR A 173 -16.99 -11.55 3.16
C TYR A 173 -15.78 -11.65 2.23
N ILE A 174 -14.60 -11.42 2.79
CA ILE A 174 -13.32 -11.69 2.14
C ILE A 174 -12.33 -12.25 3.16
N TYR A 175 -11.58 -13.25 2.75
CA TYR A 175 -10.42 -13.76 3.46
C TYR A 175 -9.16 -13.20 2.81
N ASN A 176 -8.37 -12.46 3.57
CA ASN A 176 -7.02 -12.03 3.23
C ASN A 176 -6.08 -12.90 4.06
N VAL A 177 -5.61 -13.98 3.47
CA VAL A 177 -4.77 -14.96 4.17
C VAL A 177 -3.37 -14.97 3.61
N ALA A 178 -2.39 -15.07 4.51
CA ALA A 178 -0.99 -15.09 4.15
C ALA A 178 -0.22 -15.95 5.14
N GLY A 179 0.77 -16.69 4.67
CA GLY A 179 1.59 -17.53 5.53
C GLY A 179 2.75 -18.18 4.78
N SER A 180 3.78 -18.59 5.54
CA SER A 180 4.81 -19.48 5.05
C SER A 180 4.27 -20.92 5.08
N VAL A 181 4.49 -21.64 3.98
CA VAL A 181 4.20 -23.07 3.90
C VAL A 181 5.47 -23.90 3.94
N SER A 182 6.63 -23.25 4.08
CA SER A 182 7.91 -23.93 4.25
C SER A 182 8.14 -24.32 5.71
N ASP A 183 8.68 -25.49 5.89
CA ASP A 183 9.20 -25.96 7.15
C ASP A 183 10.67 -26.38 6.93
N GLN A 184 11.56 -26.06 7.86
CA GLN A 184 12.98 -26.43 7.81
C GLN A 184 13.73 -25.97 6.54
N ASP A 185 13.46 -24.76 6.06
CA ASP A 185 14.14 -24.17 4.90
C ASP A 185 13.98 -25.00 3.59
N ILE A 186 12.83 -25.61 3.36
CA ILE A 186 12.52 -26.40 2.17
C ILE A 186 11.30 -25.83 1.42
N ILE A 187 11.16 -26.18 0.14
CA ILE A 187 9.88 -26.11 -0.57
C ILE A 187 9.20 -27.48 -0.42
N PRO A 188 8.05 -27.59 0.27
CA PRO A 188 7.45 -28.86 0.62
C PRO A 188 6.85 -29.59 -0.61
N ALA A 189 6.64 -30.91 -0.45
CA ALA A 189 5.97 -31.71 -1.45
C ALA A 189 4.47 -31.39 -1.59
N GLU A 190 3.88 -30.77 -0.59
CA GLU A 190 2.50 -30.29 -0.56
C GLU A 190 2.48 -28.78 -0.25
N PRO A 191 2.71 -27.90 -1.26
CA PRO A 191 2.78 -26.46 -1.07
C PRO A 191 1.35 -25.88 -0.93
N ALA A 192 0.75 -26.05 0.23
CA ALA A 192 -0.63 -25.67 0.51
C ALA A 192 -0.75 -24.82 1.78
N LEU A 193 -1.32 -23.62 1.64
CA LEU A 193 -1.73 -22.80 2.77
C LEU A 193 -3.16 -23.17 3.17
N ARG A 194 -3.36 -23.68 4.38
CA ARG A 194 -4.66 -24.01 4.96
C ARG A 194 -4.83 -23.24 6.26
N VAL A 195 -5.86 -22.41 6.34
CA VAL A 195 -6.11 -21.53 7.49
C VAL A 195 -7.53 -21.75 8.00
N ARG A 196 -7.72 -21.87 9.30
CA ARG A 196 -9.04 -21.94 9.91
C ARG A 196 -9.55 -20.53 10.21
N THR A 197 -10.81 -20.29 9.98
CA THR A 197 -11.48 -18.99 10.26
C THR A 197 -11.25 -18.54 11.71
N ALA A 198 -11.26 -19.48 12.66
CA ALA A 198 -11.03 -19.18 14.08
C ALA A 198 -9.59 -18.70 14.41
N GLU A 199 -8.66 -18.87 13.49
CA GLU A 199 -7.25 -18.41 13.63
C GLU A 199 -7.04 -17.00 13.08
N LEU A 200 -8.06 -16.41 12.47
CA LEU A 200 -7.98 -15.12 11.79
C LEU A 200 -8.55 -13.98 12.64
N ALA A 201 -8.02 -12.79 12.43
CA ALA A 201 -8.67 -11.55 12.85
C ALA A 201 -9.94 -11.34 12.02
N THR A 202 -11.07 -11.16 12.69
CA THR A 202 -12.36 -10.86 12.07
C THR A 202 -12.59 -9.35 12.12
N VAL A 203 -12.64 -8.68 10.98
CA VAL A 203 -12.77 -7.23 10.87
C VAL A 203 -14.11 -6.88 10.25
N ASN A 204 -14.99 -6.23 11.01
CA ASN A 204 -16.25 -5.71 10.51
C ASN A 204 -15.99 -4.34 9.86
N THR A 205 -15.91 -4.29 8.56
CA THR A 205 -15.60 -3.06 7.83
C THR A 205 -16.87 -2.39 7.33
N ARG A 206 -17.00 -1.10 7.64
CA ARG A 206 -18.05 -0.23 7.13
C ARG A 206 -17.44 0.73 6.11
N TYR A 207 -17.99 0.73 4.89
CA TYR A 207 -17.62 1.62 3.79
C TYR A 207 -18.69 2.68 3.61
N ARG A 208 -18.32 3.95 3.72
CA ARG A 208 -19.26 5.07 3.67
C ARG A 208 -19.32 5.69 2.28
N ARG A 209 -20.47 6.24 1.93
CA ARG A 209 -20.66 7.04 0.72
C ARG A 209 -20.21 8.50 1.00
N GLN A 210 -19.63 9.14 0.02
CA GLN A 210 -19.13 10.51 0.14
C GLN A 210 -20.07 11.55 -0.52
N GLY A 211 -21.36 11.45 -0.25
CA GLY A 211 -22.37 12.39 -0.75
C GLY A 211 -22.98 12.02 -2.10
N ARG A 212 -22.28 11.27 -2.95
CA ARG A 212 -22.75 10.83 -4.27
C ARG A 212 -22.77 9.31 -4.39
N PRO A 213 -23.59 8.76 -5.31
CA PRO A 213 -23.50 7.34 -5.65
C PRO A 213 -22.08 6.98 -6.05
N ALA A 214 -21.58 5.88 -5.48
CA ALA A 214 -20.21 5.42 -5.70
C ALA A 214 -20.14 3.91 -5.55
N CYS A 215 -19.12 3.30 -6.14
CA CYS A 215 -18.67 1.95 -5.87
C CYS A 215 -17.30 1.98 -5.19
N ALA A 216 -16.97 0.90 -4.49
CA ALA A 216 -15.66 0.70 -3.90
C ALA A 216 -15.06 -0.64 -4.28
N GLY A 217 -13.74 -0.72 -4.23
CA GLY A 217 -12.95 -1.93 -4.26
C GLY A 217 -11.84 -1.86 -3.23
N THR A 218 -11.32 -3.01 -2.83
CA THR A 218 -10.22 -3.08 -1.87
C THR A 218 -9.07 -3.89 -2.40
N HIS A 219 -7.88 -3.46 -2.05
CA HIS A 219 -6.65 -4.22 -2.13
C HIS A 219 -6.19 -4.61 -0.71
N ALA A 220 -5.51 -5.74 -0.57
CA ALA A 220 -4.79 -6.10 0.64
C ALA A 220 -3.56 -6.92 0.27
N GLY A 221 -2.39 -6.46 0.70
CA GLY A 221 -1.10 -7.13 0.53
C GLY A 221 -0.40 -7.31 1.87
N ALA A 222 0.14 -8.50 2.13
CA ALA A 222 0.93 -8.76 3.32
C ALA A 222 2.39 -8.36 3.08
N HIS A 223 2.97 -7.64 4.04
CA HIS A 223 4.41 -7.42 4.13
C HIS A 223 5.09 -8.61 4.78
N TRP A 224 6.18 -9.06 4.18
CA TRP A 224 7.02 -10.12 4.70
C TRP A 224 8.44 -9.63 4.92
N PRO A 225 9.10 -9.98 6.02
CA PRO A 225 10.52 -9.69 6.21
C PRO A 225 11.34 -10.20 5.02
N GLY A 226 12.11 -9.31 4.38
CA GLY A 226 12.92 -9.62 3.19
C GLY A 226 12.14 -9.86 1.89
N GLY A 227 10.82 -9.79 1.93
CA GLY A 227 9.96 -10.13 0.80
C GLY A 227 9.41 -8.93 0.02
N GLY A 228 9.48 -7.70 0.55
CA GLY A 228 8.85 -6.53 -0.05
C GLY A 228 7.31 -6.62 -0.10
N TYR A 229 6.72 -5.63 -0.70
CA TYR A 229 5.27 -5.47 -0.83
C TYR A 229 4.69 -6.39 -1.92
N THR A 230 3.55 -7.04 -1.65
CA THR A 230 2.80 -7.78 -2.66
C THR A 230 1.69 -6.91 -3.22
N THR A 231 1.77 -6.54 -4.49
CA THR A 231 0.65 -5.91 -5.19
C THR A 231 -0.40 -6.96 -5.53
N GLY A 232 -1.53 -6.90 -4.85
CA GLY A 232 -2.71 -7.71 -5.20
C GLY A 232 -3.65 -6.92 -6.10
N PHE A 233 -4.68 -7.59 -6.59
CA PHE A 233 -5.72 -6.95 -7.40
C PHE A 233 -6.87 -6.45 -6.52
N TYR A 234 -7.59 -5.44 -7.00
CA TYR A 234 -8.75 -4.93 -6.31
C TYR A 234 -9.92 -5.91 -6.38
N VAL A 235 -10.54 -6.15 -5.23
CA VAL A 235 -11.79 -6.92 -5.11
C VAL A 235 -12.93 -5.96 -4.82
N GLY A 236 -13.93 -5.95 -5.69
CA GLY A 236 -15.05 -5.02 -5.61
C GLY A 236 -15.91 -5.25 -4.36
N ILE A 237 -16.23 -4.14 -3.68
CA ILE A 237 -17.26 -4.08 -2.65
C ILE A 237 -18.65 -4.04 -3.30
N GLY A 238 -18.76 -3.28 -4.39
CA GLY A 238 -20.01 -2.87 -5.02
C GLY A 238 -20.43 -1.47 -4.60
N SER A 239 -21.72 -1.18 -4.68
CA SER A 239 -22.30 0.13 -4.38
C SER A 239 -22.17 0.50 -2.91
N LEU A 240 -21.91 1.80 -2.64
CA LEU A 240 -21.82 2.36 -1.29
C LEU A 240 -23.14 3.05 -0.86
N PRO A 241 -23.46 3.07 0.45
CA PRO A 241 -22.71 2.52 1.57
C PRO A 241 -22.80 0.99 1.63
N ALA A 242 -21.77 0.35 2.20
CA ALA A 242 -21.71 -1.10 2.34
C ALA A 242 -21.05 -1.55 3.63
N THR A 243 -21.30 -2.79 4.04
CA THR A 243 -20.58 -3.47 5.11
C THR A 243 -20.06 -4.80 4.61
N ARG A 244 -18.87 -5.20 5.07
CA ARG A 244 -18.28 -6.49 4.74
C ARG A 244 -17.50 -7.04 5.93
N THR A 245 -17.61 -8.36 6.18
CA THR A 245 -16.73 -9.05 7.11
C THR A 245 -15.43 -9.42 6.39
N GLU A 246 -14.32 -9.02 6.95
CA GLU A 246 -12.99 -9.26 6.39
C GLU A 246 -12.16 -10.05 7.38
N TYR A 247 -11.46 -11.06 6.90
CA TYR A 247 -10.61 -11.91 7.72
C TYR A 247 -9.16 -11.68 7.33
N PHE A 248 -8.27 -11.55 8.32
CA PHE A 248 -6.85 -11.33 8.08
C PHE A 248 -5.99 -12.31 8.88
N SER A 249 -4.95 -12.86 8.28
CA SER A 249 -3.94 -13.60 9.01
C SER A 249 -3.24 -12.70 10.00
N PRO A 250 -3.24 -13.02 11.33
CA PRO A 250 -2.56 -12.22 12.33
C PRO A 250 -1.04 -12.30 12.20
N GLY A 251 -0.35 -11.29 12.74
CA GLY A 251 1.12 -11.23 12.76
C GLY A 251 1.77 -10.77 11.46
N ALA A 252 1.02 -10.66 10.37
CA ALA A 252 1.48 -9.99 9.16
C ALA A 252 1.08 -8.51 9.21
N ASP A 253 1.96 -7.64 8.72
CA ASP A 253 1.64 -6.25 8.46
C ASP A 253 0.94 -6.16 7.10
N TRP A 254 -0.28 -5.62 7.08
CA TRP A 254 -1.14 -5.59 5.91
C TRP A 254 -1.23 -4.17 5.34
N ASP A 255 -0.73 -3.98 4.14
CA ASP A 255 -1.10 -2.81 3.36
C ASP A 255 -2.48 -3.00 2.76
N THR A 256 -3.39 -2.10 3.10
CA THR A 256 -4.77 -2.16 2.63
C THR A 256 -5.17 -0.85 1.97
N ASP A 257 -5.68 -0.95 0.75
CA ASP A 257 -6.18 0.20 -0.01
C ASP A 257 -7.67 0.08 -0.28
N THR A 258 -8.35 1.24 -0.33
CA THR A 258 -9.75 1.35 -0.75
C THR A 258 -9.83 2.31 -1.92
N VAL A 259 -10.32 1.81 -3.03
CA VAL A 259 -10.49 2.55 -4.28
C VAL A 259 -11.95 2.88 -4.46
N LEU A 260 -12.25 4.11 -4.85
CA LEU A 260 -13.61 4.58 -5.17
C LEU A 260 -13.77 4.83 -6.66
N GLY A 261 -14.99 4.75 -7.16
CA GLY A 261 -15.31 5.11 -8.53
C GLY A 261 -16.78 5.47 -8.68
N ALA A 262 -17.13 6.19 -9.74
CA ALA A 262 -18.52 6.53 -10.07
C ALA A 262 -19.30 5.31 -10.55
N ASP A 263 -18.63 4.38 -11.19
CA ASP A 263 -19.15 3.07 -11.59
C ASP A 263 -18.32 1.95 -10.93
N CYS A 264 -18.83 0.74 -10.96
CA CYS A 264 -18.15 -0.39 -10.30
C CYS A 264 -16.95 -0.93 -11.10
N ARG A 265 -16.47 -0.25 -12.12
CA ARG A 265 -15.26 -0.58 -12.85
C ARG A 265 -13.98 -0.14 -12.14
N LEU A 266 -14.10 0.82 -11.19
CA LEU A 266 -12.98 1.32 -10.37
C LEU A 266 -11.82 1.94 -11.20
N GLU A 267 -12.08 2.40 -12.41
CA GLU A 267 -11.07 2.99 -13.30
C GLU A 267 -10.67 4.41 -12.90
N GLU A 268 -11.53 5.09 -12.13
CA GLU A 268 -11.36 6.48 -11.69
C GLU A 268 -11.19 6.57 -10.16
N ALA A 269 -10.23 5.86 -9.62
CA ALA A 269 -10.19 5.61 -8.20
C ALA A 269 -9.41 6.64 -7.40
N GLY A 270 -10.01 7.17 -6.34
CA GLY A 270 -9.30 7.76 -5.20
C GLY A 270 -8.80 6.64 -4.28
N VAL A 271 -7.52 6.62 -3.95
CA VAL A 271 -6.91 5.59 -3.11
C VAL A 271 -6.76 6.10 -1.69
N THR A 272 -7.22 5.32 -0.71
CA THR A 272 -6.88 5.50 0.70
C THR A 272 -6.18 4.26 1.19
N GLY A 273 -4.91 4.38 1.57
CA GLY A 273 -4.08 3.28 2.05
C GLY A 273 -3.88 3.32 3.57
N THR A 274 -3.70 2.17 4.16
CA THR A 274 -3.28 2.01 5.57
C THR A 274 -2.39 0.80 5.71
N SER A 275 -1.40 0.89 6.61
CA SER A 275 -0.70 -0.26 7.15
C SER A 275 -1.41 -0.71 8.43
N GLU A 276 -1.76 -1.98 8.52
CA GLU A 276 -2.56 -2.55 9.61
C GLU A 276 -1.92 -3.85 10.12
N LEU A 277 -1.70 -3.89 11.41
CA LEU A 277 -1.24 -5.09 12.11
C LEU A 277 -2.35 -5.62 13.02
N PHE A 278 -2.75 -6.87 12.81
CA PHE A 278 -3.62 -7.61 13.71
C PHE A 278 -2.77 -8.56 14.58
N PRO A 279 -2.59 -8.26 15.87
CA PRO A 279 -1.65 -9.03 16.71
C PRO A 279 -2.15 -10.45 16.99
N SER A 280 -3.45 -10.70 16.94
CA SER A 280 -4.07 -12.00 17.22
C SER A 280 -5.40 -12.17 16.53
N ALA A 281 -5.91 -13.40 16.51
CA ALA A 281 -7.32 -13.65 16.24
C ALA A 281 -8.19 -12.87 17.24
N GLY A 282 -9.27 -12.26 16.74
CA GLY A 282 -10.17 -11.43 17.53
C GLY A 282 -11.14 -10.71 16.62
N THR A 283 -12.04 -9.91 17.23
CA THR A 283 -12.99 -9.09 16.48
C THR A 283 -12.59 -7.62 16.54
N TYR A 284 -12.55 -6.99 15.37
CA TYR A 284 -12.16 -5.60 15.16
C TYR A 284 -13.23 -4.89 14.34
N ASP A 285 -13.42 -3.60 14.59
CA ASP A 285 -14.28 -2.74 13.78
C ASP A 285 -13.44 -1.75 13.00
N ARG A 286 -13.82 -1.51 11.73
CA ARG A 286 -13.10 -0.63 10.83
C ARG A 286 -14.05 0.23 10.02
N GLU A 287 -13.68 1.48 9.84
CA GLU A 287 -14.38 2.43 8.97
C GLU A 287 -13.48 2.84 7.80
N ARG A 288 -14.04 2.85 6.60
CA ARG A 288 -13.36 3.28 5.37
C ARG A 288 -14.16 4.37 4.68
N THR A 289 -13.47 5.17 3.88
CA THR A 289 -14.07 6.26 3.08
C THR A 289 -14.80 7.29 3.95
N THR A 290 -14.32 7.47 5.20
CA THR A 290 -14.92 8.36 6.21
C THR A 290 -14.27 9.72 6.15
N GLY A 291 -15.08 10.78 6.05
CA GLY A 291 -14.64 12.16 6.21
C GLY A 291 -14.41 12.55 7.69
N PRO A 292 -13.78 13.69 7.96
CA PRO A 292 -13.18 14.64 7.02
C PRO A 292 -11.92 14.08 6.33
N LEU A 293 -11.69 14.47 5.07
CA LEU A 293 -10.54 14.06 4.27
C LEU A 293 -9.57 15.24 4.16
N GLY A 294 -8.58 15.28 5.02
CA GLY A 294 -7.56 16.34 5.08
C GLY A 294 -6.19 15.89 4.57
N ALA A 295 -5.14 16.64 4.90
CA ALA A 295 -3.77 16.18 4.73
C ALA A 295 -3.48 14.98 5.64
N GLY A 296 -2.82 13.95 5.11
CA GLY A 296 -2.42 12.78 5.89
C GLY A 296 -1.28 13.10 6.85
N ALA A 297 -1.13 12.26 7.86
CA ALA A 297 -0.02 12.32 8.82
C ALA A 297 1.14 11.38 8.45
N ASP A 298 0.86 10.40 7.61
CA ASP A 298 1.86 9.48 7.11
C ASP A 298 2.43 10.04 5.80
N PHE A 299 3.38 10.95 5.93
CA PHE A 299 4.01 11.61 4.80
C PHE A 299 5.51 11.40 4.81
N ASN A 300 6.05 11.23 3.61
CA ASN A 300 7.47 11.00 3.37
C ASN A 300 8.12 12.27 2.80
N THR A 301 8.08 13.35 3.58
CA THR A 301 8.73 14.59 3.20
C THR A 301 10.12 14.64 3.79
N LEU A 302 11.14 14.63 2.93
CA LEU A 302 12.54 14.44 3.29
C LEU A 302 13.40 15.61 2.81
N LEU A 303 14.45 15.89 3.55
CA LEU A 303 15.48 16.86 3.21
C LEU A 303 16.85 16.18 3.22
N ASN A 304 17.63 16.36 2.15
CA ASN A 304 19.02 15.95 2.07
C ASN A 304 19.82 16.92 1.20
N ASP A 305 20.96 17.42 1.70
CA ASP A 305 21.92 18.26 0.99
C ASP A 305 21.31 19.31 0.03
N GLY A 306 20.25 19.97 0.52
CA GLY A 306 19.52 20.99 -0.24
C GLY A 306 18.45 20.50 -1.17
N THR A 307 18.19 19.22 -1.24
CA THR A 307 17.03 18.67 -1.96
C THR A 307 15.91 18.37 -0.97
N VAL A 308 14.72 18.90 -1.23
CA VAL A 308 13.49 18.60 -0.50
C VAL A 308 12.62 17.73 -1.38
N GLN A 309 12.39 16.49 -0.95
CA GLN A 309 11.34 15.65 -1.49
C GLN A 309 10.08 15.89 -0.66
N PHE A 310 9.15 16.66 -1.19
CA PHE A 310 7.91 17.00 -0.51
C PHE A 310 6.81 16.04 -0.96
N TRP A 311 6.29 15.27 -0.04
CA TRP A 311 5.15 14.39 -0.29
C TRP A 311 4.25 14.33 0.92
N VAL A 312 3.13 15.03 0.85
CA VAL A 312 2.04 15.02 1.82
C VAL A 312 0.79 14.51 1.12
N PRO A 313 0.28 13.33 1.46
CA PRO A 313 -0.93 12.80 0.83
C PRO A 313 -2.12 13.69 1.19
N MET A 314 -2.70 14.29 0.17
CA MET A 314 -3.92 15.09 0.31
C MET A 314 -5.14 14.16 0.32
N PHE A 315 -6.24 14.59 0.92
CA PHE A 315 -7.52 13.86 0.96
C PHE A 315 -7.50 12.55 1.74
N SER A 316 -6.68 12.47 2.77
CA SER A 316 -6.59 11.34 3.70
C SER A 316 -7.64 11.40 4.78
N SER A 317 -8.19 10.26 5.19
CA SER A 317 -9.01 10.15 6.40
C SER A 317 -8.12 10.05 7.64
N TRP A 318 -8.71 10.26 8.82
CA TRP A 318 -7.98 10.14 10.10
C TRP A 318 -7.37 8.75 10.35
N SER A 319 -7.91 7.72 9.71
CA SER A 319 -7.49 6.31 9.85
C SER A 319 -6.63 5.83 8.70
N ALA A 320 -6.39 6.67 7.68
CA ALA A 320 -5.58 6.32 6.54
C ALA A 320 -4.20 6.95 6.69
N ALA A 321 -3.17 6.10 6.61
CA ALA A 321 -1.79 6.57 6.63
C ALA A 321 -1.49 7.42 5.39
N SER A 322 -2.04 7.05 4.23
CA SER A 322 -1.88 7.80 2.98
C SER A 322 -3.20 7.91 2.23
N GLY A 323 -3.51 9.09 1.73
CA GLY A 323 -4.63 9.33 0.82
C GLY A 323 -4.09 9.80 -0.52
N LEU A 324 -4.31 9.03 -1.55
CA LEU A 324 -3.99 9.42 -2.92
C LEU A 324 -5.31 9.71 -3.64
N ALA A 325 -5.52 10.97 -4.02
CA ALA A 325 -6.52 11.24 -5.04
C ALA A 325 -5.91 10.98 -6.42
N PRO A 326 -6.68 10.51 -7.40
CA PRO A 326 -6.18 10.32 -8.76
C PRO A 326 -5.62 11.64 -9.29
N TYR A 327 -4.44 11.61 -9.84
CA TYR A 327 -3.77 12.81 -10.36
C TYR A 327 -4.59 13.56 -11.44
N ASP A 328 -5.42 12.85 -12.18
CA ASP A 328 -6.32 13.40 -13.20
C ASP A 328 -7.56 14.09 -12.62
N ARG A 329 -7.84 13.95 -11.33
CA ARG A 329 -9.01 14.53 -10.63
C ARG A 329 -8.63 15.60 -9.60
N VAL A 330 -7.34 15.85 -9.42
CA VAL A 330 -6.82 16.84 -8.49
C VAL A 330 -5.94 17.82 -9.24
N THR A 331 -6.26 19.10 -9.12
CA THR A 331 -5.44 20.19 -9.65
C THR A 331 -5.01 21.10 -8.53
N GLY A 332 -3.97 21.86 -8.73
CA GLY A 332 -3.48 22.79 -7.73
C GLY A 332 -1.98 22.99 -7.80
N ARG A 333 -1.39 23.39 -6.69
CA ARG A 333 0.03 23.76 -6.64
C ARG A 333 0.61 23.58 -5.24
N THR A 334 1.88 23.21 -5.18
CA THR A 334 2.71 23.29 -3.97
C THR A 334 3.83 24.29 -4.20
N THR A 335 4.00 25.24 -3.28
CA THR A 335 4.99 26.31 -3.37
C THR A 335 5.88 26.31 -2.13
N LEU A 336 7.19 26.18 -2.31
CA LEU A 336 8.18 26.36 -1.26
C LEU A 336 8.69 27.82 -1.26
N GLN A 337 8.75 28.43 -0.09
CA GLN A 337 9.14 29.83 0.11
C GLN A 337 10.11 29.96 1.28
N THR A 338 10.87 31.04 1.29
CA THR A 338 11.57 31.52 2.49
C THR A 338 10.55 32.12 3.48
N ALA A 339 10.96 32.32 4.73
CA ALA A 339 10.09 32.88 5.76
C ALA A 339 9.54 34.29 5.43
N ASP A 340 10.29 35.09 4.67
CA ASP A 340 9.88 36.40 4.18
C ASP A 340 8.98 36.36 2.93
N GLY A 341 8.61 35.16 2.47
CA GLY A 341 7.65 34.94 1.37
C GLY A 341 8.26 34.89 -0.02
N LYS A 342 9.58 34.92 -0.18
CA LYS A 342 10.21 34.75 -1.47
C LYS A 342 10.06 33.32 -1.97
N VAL A 343 9.48 33.13 -3.14
CA VAL A 343 9.30 31.82 -3.77
C VAL A 343 10.66 31.23 -4.14
N ILE A 344 10.92 30.02 -3.65
CA ILE A 344 12.09 29.21 -3.98
C ILE A 344 11.78 28.31 -5.17
N ALA A 345 10.68 27.57 -5.09
CA ALA A 345 10.26 26.64 -6.13
C ALA A 345 8.74 26.36 -6.07
N THR A 346 8.19 25.87 -7.16
CA THR A 346 6.78 25.47 -7.28
C THR A 346 6.65 24.12 -7.98
N SER A 347 5.64 23.36 -7.60
CA SER A 347 5.18 22.16 -8.29
C SER A 347 3.70 22.33 -8.64
N ASP A 348 3.28 21.94 -9.84
CA ASP A 348 1.86 21.94 -10.24
C ASP A 348 1.12 20.69 -9.74
N GLN A 349 1.73 19.94 -8.83
CA GLN A 349 1.11 18.80 -8.12
C GLN A 349 0.86 19.16 -6.66
N PRO A 350 -0.39 19.22 -6.18
CA PRO A 350 -0.68 19.56 -4.80
C PRO A 350 -0.24 18.44 -3.85
N GLY A 351 0.50 18.83 -2.82
CA GLY A 351 1.09 17.91 -1.85
C GLY A 351 2.34 17.16 -2.32
N TYR A 352 2.83 17.48 -3.54
CA TYR A 352 4.02 16.82 -4.09
C TYR A 352 4.98 17.82 -4.75
N GLY A 353 6.29 17.59 -4.60
CA GLY A 353 7.33 18.33 -5.31
C GLY A 353 8.73 17.94 -4.90
N ASP A 354 9.65 17.92 -5.87
CA ASP A 354 11.08 17.84 -5.63
C ASP A 354 11.66 19.26 -5.79
N PHE A 355 12.15 19.82 -4.68
CA PHE A 355 12.60 21.19 -4.62
C PHE A 355 14.10 21.24 -4.32
N THR A 356 14.81 22.20 -4.93
CA THR A 356 16.19 22.51 -4.58
C THR A 356 16.25 23.79 -3.77
N LEU A 357 16.75 23.69 -2.54
CA LEU A 357 17.00 24.85 -1.69
C LEU A 357 18.17 25.66 -2.25
N PRO A 358 18.13 27.00 -2.18
CA PRO A 358 19.25 27.84 -2.55
C PRO A 358 20.47 27.52 -1.67
N GLU A 359 21.68 27.67 -2.23
CA GLU A 359 22.92 27.49 -1.47
C GLU A 359 22.91 28.37 -0.20
N PRO A 360 23.19 27.78 0.97
CA PRO A 360 23.26 28.57 2.19
C PRO A 360 24.40 29.57 2.10
N GLY A 361 24.16 30.78 2.53
CA GLY A 361 25.26 31.74 2.78
C GLY A 361 26.29 31.15 3.76
N ARG A 362 27.57 31.53 3.65
CA ARG A 362 28.60 31.05 4.58
C ARG A 362 28.17 31.31 6.03
N GLY A 363 28.09 30.24 6.83
CA GLY A 363 27.72 30.29 8.25
C GLY A 363 26.23 30.07 8.54
N SER A 364 25.43 29.63 7.57
CA SER A 364 23.98 29.39 7.79
C SER A 364 23.72 28.13 8.62
N GLY A 365 23.23 28.35 9.83
CA GLY A 365 22.62 27.36 10.66
C GLY A 365 21.20 27.02 10.17
N GLU A 366 20.27 26.87 11.09
CA GLU A 366 18.84 26.66 10.84
C GLU A 366 18.23 27.84 10.03
N ALA A 367 17.41 27.51 9.03
CA ALA A 367 16.67 28.48 8.23
C ALA A 367 15.17 28.19 8.30
N ALA A 368 14.37 29.25 8.30
CA ALA A 368 12.92 29.15 8.34
C ALA A 368 12.31 29.15 6.94
N TYR A 369 11.36 28.27 6.71
CA TYR A 369 10.66 28.06 5.44
C TYR A 369 9.16 28.07 5.61
N LYS A 370 8.47 28.35 4.50
CA LYS A 370 7.03 28.17 4.36
C LYS A 370 6.74 27.29 3.15
N VAL A 371 5.83 26.33 3.31
CA VAL A 371 5.23 25.59 2.20
C VAL A 371 3.74 25.89 2.16
N THR A 372 3.23 26.23 0.98
CA THR A 372 1.81 26.43 0.72
C THR A 372 1.35 25.41 -0.30
N THR A 373 0.25 24.71 -0.01
CA THR A 373 -0.42 23.82 -0.98
C THR A 373 -1.87 24.24 -1.15
N ASP A 374 -2.26 24.44 -2.41
CA ASP A 374 -3.65 24.55 -2.84
C ASP A 374 -4.02 23.30 -3.63
N ALA A 375 -5.11 22.64 -3.26
CA ALA A 375 -5.60 21.44 -3.91
C ALA A 375 -7.11 21.54 -4.18
N TYR A 376 -7.51 21.25 -5.41
CA TYR A 376 -8.91 21.22 -5.86
C TYR A 376 -9.22 19.83 -6.36
N ARG A 377 -10.29 19.21 -5.83
CA ARG A 377 -10.69 17.85 -6.16
C ARG A 377 -12.05 17.86 -6.87
N GLN A 378 -12.11 17.22 -8.03
CA GLN A 378 -13.34 17.01 -8.79
C GLN A 378 -13.56 15.50 -8.99
N ALA A 379 -14.13 14.85 -7.98
CA ALA A 379 -14.40 13.42 -7.99
C ALA A 379 -15.90 13.18 -8.26
N PRO A 380 -16.31 12.50 -9.36
CA PRO A 380 -17.72 12.24 -9.66
C PRO A 380 -18.44 11.44 -8.57
N TRP A 381 -17.70 10.70 -7.76
CA TRP A 381 -18.20 9.85 -6.65
C TRP A 381 -18.22 10.56 -5.30
N SER A 382 -17.84 11.84 -5.21
CA SER A 382 -17.71 12.54 -3.93
C SER A 382 -18.04 14.01 -4.01
N ASP A 383 -18.80 14.48 -3.02
CA ASP A 383 -19.01 15.90 -2.72
C ASP A 383 -18.10 16.41 -1.60
N LEU A 384 -17.28 15.53 -1.00
CA LEU A 384 -16.41 15.86 0.14
C LEU A 384 -15.03 16.31 -0.31
N ALA A 385 -14.40 17.13 0.54
CA ALA A 385 -13.03 17.60 0.37
C ALA A 385 -12.78 18.21 -1.01
N THR A 386 -13.67 19.09 -1.45
CA THR A 386 -13.60 19.69 -2.79
C THR A 386 -12.42 20.63 -2.96
N ARG A 387 -11.94 21.22 -1.85
CA ARG A 387 -10.79 22.13 -1.83
C ARG A 387 -10.04 22.00 -0.52
N GLN A 388 -8.71 22.06 -0.59
CA GLN A 388 -7.82 22.25 0.54
C GLN A 388 -6.85 23.41 0.27
N HIS A 389 -6.56 24.16 1.33
CA HIS A 389 -5.49 25.13 1.37
C HIS A 389 -4.71 24.92 2.67
N ILE A 390 -3.41 24.76 2.57
CA ILE A 390 -2.56 24.49 3.73
C ILE A 390 -1.30 25.31 3.65
N ASP A 391 -1.01 26.01 4.74
CA ASP A 391 0.25 26.72 5.00
C ASP A 391 1.00 26.02 6.12
N TRP A 392 2.21 25.54 5.85
CA TRP A 392 3.15 25.08 6.86
C TRP A 392 4.28 26.07 7.06
N THR A 393 4.66 26.33 8.31
CA THR A 393 5.92 27.00 8.62
C THR A 393 6.78 26.12 9.51
N PHE A 394 8.05 26.06 9.23
CA PHE A 394 9.02 25.24 9.95
C PHE A 394 10.43 25.79 9.78
N SER A 395 11.33 25.38 10.68
CA SER A 395 12.76 25.60 10.52
C SER A 395 13.47 24.30 10.25
N ALA A 396 14.47 24.33 9.42
CA ALA A 396 15.32 23.17 9.11
C ALA A 396 16.78 23.57 8.94
N THR A 397 17.67 22.70 9.38
CA THR A 397 19.09 22.72 9.04
C THR A 397 19.32 21.82 7.84
N ARG A 398 20.26 22.20 6.97
CA ARG A 398 20.64 21.38 5.83
C ARG A 398 21.49 20.20 6.30
N PRO A 399 21.01 18.95 6.28
CA PRO A 399 21.85 17.82 6.67
C PRO A 399 22.93 17.58 5.62
N SER A 400 24.11 17.16 6.08
CA SER A 400 25.16 16.62 5.21
C SER A 400 25.15 15.10 5.37
N GLY A 401 24.66 14.37 4.39
CA GLY A 401 24.63 12.90 4.44
C GLY A 401 23.25 12.31 4.22
N ASP A 402 22.67 11.67 5.24
CA ASP A 402 21.41 10.93 5.12
C ASP A 402 20.18 11.84 5.01
N TRP A 403 19.11 11.29 4.44
CA TRP A 403 17.81 11.93 4.37
C TRP A 403 17.20 12.11 5.77
N THR A 404 16.67 13.30 6.04
CA THR A 404 16.04 13.65 7.32
C THR A 404 14.60 14.07 7.07
N GLY A 405 13.65 13.61 7.88
CA GLY A 405 12.26 14.03 7.81
C GLY A 405 12.10 15.53 8.03
N LEU A 406 11.29 16.20 7.21
CA LEU A 406 10.90 17.59 7.47
C LEU A 406 9.87 17.64 8.60
N PRO A 407 10.05 18.51 9.60
CA PRO A 407 9.21 18.55 10.79
C PRO A 407 7.91 19.32 10.54
N LEU A 408 7.04 18.79 9.68
CA LEU A 408 5.75 19.40 9.38
C LEU A 408 4.68 19.01 10.41
N LEU A 409 3.81 19.96 10.74
CA LEU A 409 2.60 19.70 11.52
C LEU A 409 1.42 19.38 10.60
N THR A 410 0.51 18.51 11.03
CA THR A 410 -0.83 18.36 10.45
C THR A 410 -1.85 18.16 11.55
N VAL A 411 -3.11 18.51 11.31
CA VAL A 411 -4.22 18.24 12.24
C VAL A 411 -5.18 17.27 11.58
N LEU A 412 -5.28 16.06 12.12
CA LEU A 412 -6.28 15.09 11.70
C LEU A 412 -7.60 15.35 12.43
N TYR A 413 -8.71 15.10 11.73
CA TYR A 413 -10.06 15.29 12.25
C TYR A 413 -10.79 13.97 12.38
N ARG A 414 -11.43 13.73 13.51
CA ARG A 414 -12.33 12.60 13.68
C ARG A 414 -13.65 13.07 14.28
N THR A 415 -14.75 12.72 13.63
CA THR A 415 -16.08 13.03 14.15
C THR A 415 -17.06 11.91 13.79
N ARG A 416 -18.17 11.84 14.52
CA ARG A 416 -19.19 10.82 14.29
C ARG A 416 -20.08 11.21 13.11
N LEU A 417 -20.04 10.41 12.04
CA LEU A 417 -20.83 10.59 10.83
C LEU A 417 -21.69 9.34 10.57
N ASP A 418 -22.72 9.49 9.77
CA ASP A 418 -23.52 8.36 9.28
C ASP A 418 -22.91 7.74 7.99
N ASP A 419 -23.65 6.81 7.38
CA ASP A 419 -23.18 6.09 6.20
C ASP A 419 -23.04 6.96 4.94
N ASP A 420 -23.58 8.18 4.95
CA ASP A 420 -23.45 9.20 3.91
C ASP A 420 -22.43 10.31 4.27
N ASN A 421 -21.61 10.06 5.30
CA ASN A 421 -20.70 11.07 5.84
C ASN A 421 -21.41 12.37 6.27
N ARG A 422 -22.61 12.24 6.87
CA ARG A 422 -23.39 13.34 7.38
C ARG A 422 -23.47 13.33 8.91
N ALA A 423 -23.34 14.49 9.49
CA ALA A 423 -23.51 14.72 10.92
C ALA A 423 -24.94 15.14 11.24
N PRO A 424 -25.40 14.96 12.50
CA PRO A 424 -26.64 15.55 12.98
C PRO A 424 -26.57 17.09 12.95
N THR A 425 -27.71 17.77 12.80
CA THR A 425 -27.83 19.24 12.82
C THR A 425 -27.87 19.84 14.24
N THR A 426 -27.31 19.15 15.21
CA THR A 426 -27.25 19.55 16.61
C THR A 426 -25.81 19.78 17.05
N THR A 427 -25.51 19.62 18.31
CA THR A 427 -24.14 19.67 18.82
C THR A 427 -23.34 18.46 18.35
N GLN A 428 -22.12 18.72 17.90
CA GLN A 428 -21.17 17.71 17.41
C GLN A 428 -19.81 17.93 18.07
N HIS A 429 -19.11 16.81 18.31
CA HIS A 429 -17.74 16.81 18.81
C HIS A 429 -16.79 16.37 17.71
N ILE A 430 -15.71 17.13 17.52
CA ILE A 430 -14.66 16.84 16.56
C ILE A 430 -13.36 16.66 17.34
N ALA A 431 -12.85 15.43 17.37
CA ALA A 431 -11.52 15.18 17.89
C ALA A 431 -10.47 15.74 16.91
N LEU A 432 -9.50 16.45 17.44
CA LEU A 432 -8.40 17.07 16.72
C LEU A 432 -7.11 16.37 17.14
N SER A 433 -6.38 15.80 16.18
CA SER A 433 -5.15 15.07 16.46
C SER A 433 -3.98 15.70 15.72
N PRO A 434 -3.26 16.65 16.36
CA PRO A 434 -2.01 17.16 15.80
C PRO A 434 -0.97 16.04 15.68
N ARG A 435 -0.29 15.97 14.53
CA ARG A 435 0.74 14.97 14.20
C ARG A 435 1.92 15.65 13.52
N THR A 436 3.05 14.98 13.56
CA THR A 436 4.22 15.23 12.73
C THR A 436 4.50 14.02 11.86
N ASN A 437 5.61 14.02 11.12
CA ASN A 437 6.08 12.85 10.34
C ASN A 437 6.12 11.60 11.23
N GLN A 438 5.96 10.43 10.62
CA GLN A 438 5.89 9.13 11.30
C GLN A 438 6.97 8.88 12.37
N ASP A 439 8.20 9.27 12.08
CA ASP A 439 9.38 8.97 12.92
C ASP A 439 9.65 10.07 13.97
N GLU A 440 8.82 11.11 14.02
CA GLU A 440 8.97 12.20 14.97
C GLU A 440 8.12 11.98 16.23
N PRO A 441 8.60 12.41 17.40
CA PRO A 441 7.79 12.39 18.62
C PRO A 441 6.51 13.21 18.46
N ALA A 442 5.44 12.81 19.17
CA ALA A 442 4.19 13.56 19.18
C ALA A 442 4.43 15.04 19.55
N PRO A 443 3.89 16.01 18.79
CA PRO A 443 4.16 17.42 19.01
C PRO A 443 3.51 17.91 20.32
N THR A 444 4.24 18.73 21.07
CA THR A 444 3.65 19.45 22.21
C THR A 444 3.01 20.73 21.70
N ILE A 445 1.69 20.78 21.70
CA ILE A 445 0.92 21.88 21.11
C ILE A 445 0.81 23.05 22.08
N ARG A 446 1.23 24.21 21.62
CA ARG A 446 1.11 25.50 22.31
C ARG A 446 -0.23 26.18 22.06
N ARG A 447 -0.73 26.10 20.82
CA ARG A 447 -1.99 26.69 20.39
C ARG A 447 -2.68 25.78 19.38
N LEU A 448 -3.98 25.57 19.55
CA LEU A 448 -4.85 24.88 18.61
C LEU A 448 -6.19 25.61 18.56
N THR A 449 -6.64 25.97 17.35
CA THR A 449 -7.94 26.60 17.12
C THR A 449 -8.67 25.91 15.98
N LEU A 450 -10.00 25.97 16.00
CA LEU A 450 -10.85 25.50 14.93
C LEU A 450 -11.88 26.57 14.57
N GLN A 451 -12.08 26.78 13.29
CA GLN A 451 -13.16 27.59 12.73
C GLN A 451 -14.03 26.73 11.80
N ILE A 452 -15.30 27.07 11.73
CA ILE A 452 -16.34 26.36 10.99
C ILE A 452 -16.96 27.32 9.97
N SER A 453 -17.28 26.79 8.77
CA SER A 453 -18.03 27.50 7.75
C SER A 453 -19.16 26.62 7.22
N TYR A 454 -20.30 27.25 6.87
CA TYR A 454 -21.49 26.63 6.25
C TYR A 454 -21.80 27.20 4.86
N ASP A 455 -20.86 27.97 4.31
CA ASP A 455 -20.95 28.69 3.04
C ASP A 455 -19.65 28.59 2.23
N ASP A 456 -19.08 27.37 2.22
CA ASP A 456 -17.89 26.97 1.44
C ASP A 456 -16.64 27.83 1.73
N GLY A 457 -16.53 28.31 2.98
CA GLY A 457 -15.39 29.08 3.45
C GLY A 457 -15.51 30.59 3.17
N THR A 458 -16.70 31.10 2.84
CA THR A 458 -16.93 32.54 2.68
C THR A 458 -16.93 33.25 4.03
N THR A 459 -17.62 32.68 5.02
CA THR A 459 -17.62 33.18 6.41
C THR A 459 -17.19 32.10 7.39
N TRP A 460 -16.54 32.48 8.48
CA TRP A 460 -15.97 31.58 9.45
C TRP A 460 -16.37 31.96 10.88
N GLU A 461 -16.76 30.96 11.67
CA GLU A 461 -17.07 31.08 13.09
C GLU A 461 -16.12 30.22 13.92
N GLY A 462 -15.64 30.74 15.05
CA GLY A 462 -14.77 29.98 15.97
C GLY A 462 -15.54 28.90 16.72
N ALA A 463 -15.02 27.68 16.75
CA ALA A 463 -15.51 26.61 17.61
C ALA A 463 -14.66 26.52 18.89
N PRO A 464 -15.27 26.37 20.06
CA PRO A 464 -14.53 26.15 21.32
C PRO A 464 -13.69 24.87 21.24
N VAL A 465 -12.38 24.98 21.50
CA VAL A 465 -11.42 23.86 21.55
C VAL A 465 -10.93 23.70 22.99
N SER A 466 -10.92 22.48 23.49
CA SER A 466 -10.41 22.11 24.80
C SER A 466 -9.55 20.87 24.77
N TYR A 467 -8.62 20.73 25.69
CA TYR A 467 -7.86 19.52 25.93
C TYR A 467 -8.54 18.67 26.99
N THR A 468 -8.90 17.45 26.66
CA THR A 468 -9.61 16.50 27.52
C THR A 468 -8.72 15.29 27.83
N GLN A 469 -9.19 14.38 28.67
CA GLN A 469 -8.51 13.09 28.89
C GLN A 469 -8.35 12.25 27.62
N HIS A 470 -9.10 12.56 26.55
CA HIS A 470 -9.06 11.89 25.25
C HIS A 470 -8.28 12.67 24.18
N GLY A 471 -7.63 13.78 24.56
CA GLY A 471 -6.91 14.68 23.66
C GLY A 471 -7.69 15.97 23.35
N TRP A 472 -7.33 16.63 22.27
CA TRP A 472 -7.96 17.86 21.83
C TRP A 472 -9.33 17.60 21.19
N GLU A 473 -10.33 18.36 21.60
CA GLU A 473 -11.69 18.27 21.09
C GLU A 473 -12.29 19.65 20.85
N ALA A 474 -12.98 19.82 19.73
CA ALA A 474 -13.80 20.97 19.42
C ALA A 474 -15.28 20.63 19.57
N THR A 475 -16.05 21.55 20.15
CA THR A 475 -17.52 21.45 20.22
C THR A 475 -18.14 22.39 19.20
N VAL A 476 -18.89 21.84 18.26
CA VAL A 476 -19.58 22.56 17.17
C VAL A 476 -21.08 22.53 17.42
N ARG A 477 -21.71 23.70 17.41
CA ARG A 477 -23.17 23.83 17.44
C ARG A 477 -23.63 24.24 16.04
N ASN A 478 -24.19 23.29 15.30
CA ASN A 478 -24.71 23.57 13.98
C ASN A 478 -25.96 24.44 14.05
N PRO A 479 -26.03 25.58 13.34
CA PRO A 479 -27.15 26.48 13.43
C PRO A 479 -28.43 25.88 12.82
N SER A 480 -29.58 26.30 13.32
CA SER A 480 -30.87 25.98 12.70
C SER A 480 -30.87 26.52 11.26
N GLY A 481 -31.33 25.70 10.29
CA GLY A 481 -31.31 26.05 8.87
C GLY A 481 -30.02 25.67 8.12
N SER A 482 -29.07 24.97 8.77
CA SER A 482 -27.90 24.39 8.12
C SER A 482 -28.15 22.96 7.58
N ASN A 483 -29.39 22.47 7.68
CA ASN A 483 -29.80 21.15 7.19
C ASN A 483 -29.43 20.95 5.72
N GLY A 484 -28.83 19.80 5.40
CA GLY A 484 -28.42 19.45 4.05
C GLY A 484 -27.19 20.20 3.53
N LYS A 485 -26.65 21.17 4.24
CA LYS A 485 -25.41 21.88 3.88
C LYS A 485 -24.18 21.05 4.14
N TYR A 486 -23.04 21.50 3.60
CA TYR A 486 -21.72 21.00 3.95
C TYR A 486 -21.06 21.88 5.01
N VAL A 487 -20.24 21.27 5.82
CA VAL A 487 -19.40 21.93 6.81
C VAL A 487 -17.97 21.97 6.31
N SER A 488 -17.37 23.14 6.34
CA SER A 488 -15.95 23.37 6.06
C SER A 488 -15.22 23.65 7.37
N LEU A 489 -13.96 23.21 7.46
CA LEU A 489 -13.13 23.32 8.64
C LEU A 489 -11.88 24.12 8.34
N ARG A 490 -11.45 24.97 9.27
CA ARG A 490 -10.15 25.62 9.26
C ARG A 490 -9.49 25.46 10.62
N ALA A 491 -8.36 24.74 10.66
CA ALA A 491 -7.59 24.54 11.88
C ALA A 491 -6.26 25.26 11.80
N TYR A 492 -5.87 25.90 12.89
CA TYR A 492 -4.52 26.41 13.11
C TYR A 492 -3.89 25.69 14.30
N ALA A 493 -2.68 25.17 14.12
CA ALA A 493 -1.89 24.63 15.21
C ALA A 493 -0.49 25.23 15.23
N GLU A 494 0.04 25.43 16.46
CA GLU A 494 1.41 25.85 16.75
C GLU A 494 1.96 24.96 17.86
N ASP A 495 3.16 24.43 17.68
CA ASP A 495 3.83 23.65 18.71
C ASP A 495 4.88 24.47 19.48
N THR A 496 5.49 23.83 20.49
CA THR A 496 6.51 24.47 21.33
C THR A 496 7.84 24.69 20.60
N ALA A 497 8.07 24.05 19.44
CA ALA A 497 9.23 24.29 18.58
C ALA A 497 9.01 25.44 17.58
N GLY A 498 7.82 26.08 17.61
CA GLY A 498 7.48 27.19 16.72
C GLY A 498 7.03 26.76 15.31
N ARG A 499 6.80 25.47 15.09
CA ARG A 499 6.22 24.97 13.83
C ARG A 499 4.73 25.29 13.80
N THR A 500 4.22 25.68 12.64
CA THR A 500 2.79 25.97 12.48
C THR A 500 2.17 25.25 11.30
N VAL A 501 0.87 25.04 11.38
CA VAL A 501 0.01 24.67 10.26
C VAL A 501 -1.27 25.50 10.31
N ASP A 502 -1.68 26.08 9.18
CA ASP A 502 -3.01 26.65 8.94
C ASP A 502 -3.63 25.86 7.78
N GLN A 503 -4.64 25.04 8.07
CA GLN A 503 -5.25 24.16 7.09
C GLN A 503 -6.74 24.39 6.96
N THR A 504 -7.18 24.67 5.74
CA THR A 504 -8.58 24.83 5.37
C THR A 504 -9.03 23.62 4.55
N LEU A 505 -10.18 23.06 4.90
CA LEU A 505 -10.83 21.95 4.22
C LEU A 505 -12.27 22.32 3.90
N VAL A 506 -12.58 22.48 2.61
CA VAL A 506 -13.95 22.78 2.14
C VAL A 506 -14.71 21.48 1.94
N HIS A 507 -15.97 21.42 2.38
CA HIS A 507 -16.82 20.23 2.38
C HIS A 507 -16.20 19.06 3.18
N ALA A 508 -15.83 19.32 4.42
CA ALA A 508 -15.27 18.28 5.30
C ALA A 508 -16.25 17.12 5.54
N TYR A 509 -17.53 17.45 5.74
CA TYR A 509 -18.65 16.50 5.87
C TYR A 509 -19.97 17.21 5.61
N GLY A 510 -21.05 16.43 5.37
CA GLY A 510 -22.41 16.98 5.23
C GLY A 510 -23.17 17.06 6.56
N LEU A 511 -24.25 17.82 6.59
CA LEU A 511 -25.27 17.80 7.62
C LEU A 511 -26.50 17.03 7.14
N LYS A 512 -27.19 16.37 8.04
CA LYS A 512 -28.47 15.69 7.71
C LYS A 512 -29.49 16.70 7.20
N PRO A 513 -30.38 16.29 6.27
CA PRO A 513 -31.48 17.11 5.78
C PRO A 513 -32.45 17.56 6.89
#